data_4a7a73f71843d67aad022b602976e365
#
_entry.id   4a7a73f71843d67aad022b602976e365
#
_cell.length_a   1.000
_cell.length_b   1.000
_cell.length_c   1.000
_cell.angle_alpha   90.00
_cell.angle_beta   90.00
_cell.angle_gamma   90.00
#
_symmetry.space_group_name_H-M   'P 1'
#
loop_
_entity.id
_entity.type
_entity.pdbx_description
1 polymer ?
#
loop_
_entity_poly.entity_id
_entity_poly.type
_entity_poly.pdbx_seq_one_letter_code
_entity_poly.pdbx_strand_id
1 'polypeptide(L)'
;MQIDVSDYENWIGKTQEIEDKLEVSPLNRMAATLNEHLREYSIGDKIPTLWHWLYFLESTPQSMLATDGHAKKGEFLPPITLPRRMWAGSRFSFKKSLKAGDKVIRISRIKDISVKQGKTGTLVFVNVAHEIKANSGLAIIEEHDIVYRDNPNSSATPPPPTKKSEIEPDFSEIFEPDPVLLFRYSALTFNGHRIHYDRDYVTHVEGYPGLIVHGPLLATLLIDRFQKNNMNLRIQNFEFKALNPVFDLNPFKICSTKVGDDNKATLWIEDHQHNLCMRA
;
A
#
# COMPACT_ATOMS: atom_id res chain seq x y z
N MET A 1 -22.39 -19.13 4.68
CA MET A 1 -23.07 -18.49 3.53
C MET A 1 -22.09 -18.55 2.37
N GLN A 2 -22.47 -19.08 1.23
CA GLN A 2 -21.59 -19.10 0.06
C GLN A 2 -21.60 -17.69 -0.55
N ILE A 3 -20.44 -17.07 -0.71
CA ILE A 3 -20.33 -15.75 -1.33
C ILE A 3 -20.24 -15.97 -2.83
N ASP A 4 -21.12 -15.30 -3.59
CA ASP A 4 -21.15 -15.31 -5.04
C ASP A 4 -20.72 -13.95 -5.61
N VAL A 5 -20.09 -13.92 -6.78
CA VAL A 5 -19.72 -12.69 -7.48
C VAL A 5 -20.99 -11.90 -7.85
N SER A 6 -22.08 -12.58 -8.20
CA SER A 6 -23.35 -11.95 -8.56
C SER A 6 -23.89 -11.00 -7.48
N ASP A 7 -23.55 -11.23 -6.20
CA ASP A 7 -23.95 -10.34 -5.09
C ASP A 7 -23.34 -8.94 -5.22
N TYR A 8 -22.29 -8.79 -6.04
CA TYR A 8 -21.47 -7.56 -6.14
C TYR A 8 -21.36 -7.00 -7.57
N GLU A 9 -22.00 -7.59 -8.56
CA GLU A 9 -21.93 -7.14 -9.97
C GLU A 9 -22.30 -5.66 -10.13
N ASN A 10 -23.25 -5.17 -9.36
CA ASN A 10 -23.69 -3.76 -9.40
C ASN A 10 -22.60 -2.76 -8.97
N TRP A 11 -21.52 -3.21 -8.35
CA TRP A 11 -20.36 -2.38 -8.00
C TRP A 11 -19.34 -2.29 -9.14
N ILE A 12 -19.31 -3.26 -10.06
CA ILE A 12 -18.39 -3.22 -11.20
C ILE A 12 -18.75 -2.03 -12.09
N GLY A 13 -17.75 -1.22 -12.39
CA GLY A 13 -17.92 0.03 -13.15
C GLY A 13 -18.28 1.25 -12.30
N LYS A 14 -18.60 1.09 -11.00
CA LYS A 14 -18.85 2.22 -10.09
C LYS A 14 -17.63 3.14 -10.03
N THR A 15 -17.87 4.44 -10.11
CA THR A 15 -16.82 5.47 -10.13
C THR A 15 -16.94 6.41 -8.93
N GLN A 16 -15.81 6.99 -8.55
CA GLN A 16 -15.68 8.05 -7.57
C GLN A 16 -14.65 9.05 -8.05
N GLU A 17 -14.91 10.33 -7.87
CA GLU A 17 -13.96 11.41 -8.17
C GLU A 17 -13.61 12.17 -6.89
N ILE A 18 -12.32 12.44 -6.69
CA ILE A 18 -11.82 13.24 -5.58
C ILE A 18 -10.85 14.28 -6.16
N GLU A 19 -11.17 15.55 -5.91
CA GLU A 19 -10.28 16.66 -6.20
C GLU A 19 -9.38 16.94 -5.00
N ASP A 20 -8.13 17.36 -5.26
CA ASP A 20 -7.19 17.75 -4.22
C ASP A 20 -6.18 18.76 -4.77
N LYS A 21 -5.39 19.33 -3.87
CA LYS A 21 -4.23 20.15 -4.17
C LYS A 21 -2.99 19.58 -3.49
N LEU A 22 -1.93 19.39 -4.25
CA LEU A 22 -0.71 18.78 -3.76
C LEU A 22 0.09 19.77 -2.91
N GLU A 23 -0.38 19.97 -1.66
CA GLU A 23 0.23 20.90 -0.71
C GLU A 23 1.64 20.46 -0.29
N VAL A 24 2.51 21.42 0.00
CA VAL A 24 3.91 21.19 0.40
C VAL A 24 4.02 20.51 1.77
N SER A 25 3.12 20.84 2.68
CA SER A 25 3.20 20.41 4.08
C SER A 25 3.23 18.89 4.28
N PRO A 26 2.39 18.07 3.60
CA PRO A 26 2.50 16.62 3.67
C PRO A 26 3.86 16.09 3.19
N LEU A 27 4.44 16.69 2.14
CA LEU A 27 5.75 16.29 1.61
C LEU A 27 6.86 16.50 2.65
N ASN A 28 6.91 17.67 3.28
CA ASN A 28 7.92 17.98 4.30
C ASN A 28 7.77 17.09 5.54
N ARG A 29 6.53 16.77 5.94
CA ARG A 29 6.28 15.83 7.03
C ARG A 29 6.71 14.42 6.68
N MET A 30 6.48 13.97 5.44
CA MET A 30 6.91 12.65 4.99
C MET A 30 8.43 12.57 4.90
N ALA A 31 9.10 13.60 4.37
CA ALA A 31 10.56 13.69 4.36
C ALA A 31 11.14 13.56 5.78
N ALA A 32 10.58 14.32 6.75
CA ALA A 32 10.96 14.22 8.15
C ALA A 32 10.66 12.82 8.75
N THR A 33 9.60 12.15 8.30
CA THR A 33 9.23 10.80 8.76
C THR A 33 10.21 9.75 8.25
N LEU A 34 10.73 9.92 7.04
CA LEU A 34 11.71 9.02 6.42
C LEU A 34 13.17 9.43 6.65
N ASN A 35 13.42 10.38 7.57
CA ASN A 35 14.76 10.91 7.89
C ASN A 35 15.48 11.57 6.70
N GLU A 36 14.76 12.23 5.81
CA GLU A 36 15.34 13.03 4.73
C GLU A 36 15.71 14.43 5.25
N HIS A 37 16.70 14.51 6.13
CA HIS A 37 17.03 15.68 6.96
C HIS A 37 17.39 16.96 6.21
N LEU A 38 17.73 16.89 4.93
CA LEU A 38 18.20 18.04 4.16
C LEU A 38 17.23 18.47 3.05
N ARG A 39 16.05 17.85 2.98
CA ARG A 39 15.11 18.15 1.92
C ARG A 39 13.89 18.90 2.43
N GLU A 40 13.80 20.14 2.03
CA GLU A 40 12.60 20.95 2.17
C GLU A 40 11.96 21.13 0.80
N TYR A 41 10.72 20.67 0.67
CA TYR A 41 9.94 20.82 -0.56
C TYR A 41 9.32 22.20 -0.64
N SER A 42 9.24 22.71 -1.87
CA SER A 42 8.61 23.99 -2.24
C SER A 42 7.63 23.81 -3.39
N ILE A 43 6.80 24.82 -3.64
CA ILE A 43 5.88 24.84 -4.80
C ILE A 43 6.67 24.67 -6.09
N GLY A 44 6.22 23.78 -6.95
CA GLY A 44 6.85 23.43 -8.22
C GLY A 44 7.82 22.23 -8.16
N ASP A 45 8.21 21.79 -6.96
CA ASP A 45 9.05 20.59 -6.79
C ASP A 45 8.30 19.34 -7.24
N LYS A 46 9.05 18.39 -7.84
CA LYS A 46 8.50 17.10 -8.22
C LYS A 46 8.15 16.29 -6.97
N ILE A 47 6.95 15.72 -6.96
CA ILE A 47 6.54 14.78 -5.92
C ILE A 47 7.27 13.44 -6.15
N PRO A 48 7.89 12.87 -5.10
CA PRO A 48 8.51 11.54 -5.19
C PRO A 48 7.51 10.47 -5.61
N THR A 49 8.01 9.42 -6.23
CA THR A 49 7.21 8.27 -6.66
C THR A 49 6.47 7.66 -5.46
N LEU A 50 5.18 7.36 -5.61
CA LEU A 50 4.24 6.88 -4.60
C LEU A 50 3.82 7.90 -3.52
N TRP A 51 4.44 9.06 -3.39
CA TRP A 51 4.02 10.04 -2.38
C TRP A 51 2.69 10.73 -2.71
N HIS A 52 2.11 10.46 -3.86
CA HIS A 52 0.73 10.88 -4.17
C HIS A 52 -0.29 10.24 -3.20
N TRP A 53 0.06 9.16 -2.49
CA TRP A 53 -0.77 8.57 -1.42
C TRP A 53 -0.92 9.45 -0.17
N LEU A 54 -0.18 10.55 -0.07
CA LEU A 54 -0.35 11.57 0.97
C LEU A 54 -1.57 12.49 0.71
N TYR A 55 -2.22 12.30 -0.43
CA TYR A 55 -3.32 13.14 -0.92
C TYR A 55 -4.54 12.30 -1.25
N PHE A 56 -5.63 12.97 -1.61
CA PHE A 56 -6.93 12.33 -1.88
C PHE A 56 -7.48 11.56 -0.67
N LEU A 57 -7.20 12.08 0.53
CA LEU A 57 -7.57 11.45 1.79
C LEU A 57 -9.07 11.56 2.04
N GLU A 58 -9.73 10.42 2.25
CA GLU A 58 -11.18 10.37 2.48
C GLU A 58 -11.52 10.76 3.92
N SER A 59 -12.33 11.81 4.09
CA SER A 59 -12.74 12.34 5.39
C SER A 59 -13.99 11.64 5.90
N THR A 60 -13.91 10.35 6.17
CA THR A 60 -15.03 9.58 6.74
C THR A 60 -15.30 10.03 8.19
N PRO A 61 -16.55 10.42 8.55
CA PRO A 61 -16.90 10.76 9.91
C PRO A 61 -16.60 9.62 10.90
N GLN A 62 -16.18 9.95 12.12
CA GLN A 62 -15.82 8.97 13.15
C GLN A 62 -16.93 7.94 13.41
N SER A 63 -18.20 8.34 13.39
CA SER A 63 -19.36 7.47 13.57
C SER A 63 -19.60 6.47 12.42
N MET A 64 -18.94 6.70 11.29
CA MET A 64 -19.03 5.85 10.10
C MET A 64 -17.82 4.90 9.96
N LEU A 65 -16.96 4.87 10.96
CA LEU A 65 -15.86 3.91 11.01
C LEU A 65 -16.33 2.56 11.57
N ALA A 66 -15.71 1.49 11.08
CA ALA A 66 -15.83 0.15 11.64
C ALA A 66 -14.88 -0.02 12.84
N THR A 67 -15.01 -1.13 13.54
CA THR A 67 -14.21 -1.42 14.75
C THR A 67 -12.71 -1.55 14.48
N ASP A 68 -12.34 -1.90 13.25
CA ASP A 68 -10.95 -1.98 12.78
C ASP A 68 -10.34 -0.61 12.43
N GLY A 69 -11.16 0.47 12.44
CA GLY A 69 -10.75 1.82 12.09
C GLY A 69 -10.89 2.21 10.61
N HIS A 70 -11.34 1.30 9.76
CA HIS A 70 -11.67 1.65 8.37
C HIS A 70 -13.08 2.24 8.25
N ALA A 71 -13.34 2.97 7.16
CA ALA A 71 -14.69 3.31 6.76
C ALA A 71 -15.55 2.05 6.57
N LYS A 72 -16.82 2.11 7.03
CA LYS A 72 -17.80 1.04 6.81
C LYS A 72 -17.93 0.74 5.32
N LYS A 73 -18.10 -0.54 5.00
CA LYS A 73 -18.25 -1.02 3.61
C LYS A 73 -19.64 -0.71 3.08
N GLY A 74 -19.79 -0.64 1.73
CA GLY A 74 -21.09 -0.48 1.05
C GLY A 74 -21.30 0.86 0.35
N GLU A 75 -20.36 1.81 0.50
CA GLU A 75 -20.38 3.06 -0.26
C GLU A 75 -19.67 2.86 -1.61
N PHE A 76 -18.41 3.31 -1.76
CA PHE A 76 -17.67 3.08 -3.01
C PHE A 76 -17.27 1.61 -3.14
N LEU A 77 -16.64 1.04 -2.13
CA LEU A 77 -16.29 -0.39 -2.11
C LEU A 77 -17.50 -1.26 -1.75
N PRO A 78 -17.63 -2.46 -2.34
CA PRO A 78 -18.77 -3.35 -2.10
C PRO A 78 -18.89 -3.80 -0.63
N PRO A 79 -20.09 -4.11 -0.14
CA PRO A 79 -20.37 -4.51 1.25
C PRO A 79 -19.98 -5.97 1.51
N ILE A 80 -18.76 -6.35 1.17
CA ILE A 80 -18.25 -7.71 1.37
C ILE A 80 -18.25 -8.06 2.85
N THR A 81 -18.88 -9.18 3.21
CA THR A 81 -19.10 -9.59 4.60
C THR A 81 -17.82 -10.13 5.28
N LEU A 82 -16.81 -10.55 4.49
CA LEU A 82 -15.54 -11.05 5.04
C LEU A 82 -14.86 -9.98 5.91
N PRO A 83 -14.41 -10.33 7.13
CA PRO A 83 -13.96 -9.35 8.12
C PRO A 83 -12.65 -8.69 7.77
N ARG A 84 -11.68 -9.43 7.25
CA ARG A 84 -10.35 -8.90 6.97
C ARG A 84 -10.25 -8.31 5.58
N ARG A 85 -9.77 -7.06 5.50
CA ARG A 85 -9.46 -6.35 4.27
C ARG A 85 -7.95 -6.09 4.20
N MET A 86 -7.32 -6.46 3.09
CA MET A 86 -5.88 -6.32 2.88
C MET A 86 -5.62 -5.69 1.52
N TRP A 87 -4.60 -4.84 1.44
CA TRP A 87 -4.05 -4.39 0.17
C TRP A 87 -2.99 -5.39 -0.30
N ALA A 88 -3.34 -6.19 -1.33
CA ALA A 88 -2.50 -7.30 -1.78
C ALA A 88 -1.40 -6.88 -2.76
N GLY A 89 -1.57 -5.75 -3.46
CA GLY A 89 -0.60 -5.26 -4.41
C GLY A 89 -1.15 -4.13 -5.27
N SER A 90 -0.28 -3.54 -6.08
CA SER A 90 -0.65 -2.51 -7.05
C SER A 90 0.24 -2.55 -8.28
N ARG A 91 -0.26 -1.95 -9.37
CA ARG A 91 0.44 -1.73 -10.62
C ARG A 91 0.33 -0.27 -11.03
N PHE A 92 1.43 0.34 -11.41
CA PHE A 92 1.52 1.76 -11.75
C PHE A 92 2.08 1.97 -13.14
N SER A 93 1.57 3.01 -13.81
CA SER A 93 2.18 3.59 -14.98
C SER A 93 2.29 5.11 -14.80
N PHE A 94 3.53 5.61 -14.67
CA PHE A 94 3.83 7.01 -14.45
C PHE A 94 4.03 7.72 -15.79
N LYS A 95 3.03 8.45 -16.24
CA LYS A 95 3.03 9.19 -17.53
C LYS A 95 3.73 10.53 -17.41
N LYS A 96 3.44 11.29 -16.33
CA LYS A 96 3.99 12.61 -16.04
C LYS A 96 4.31 12.74 -14.55
N SER A 97 5.27 13.60 -14.24
CA SER A 97 5.55 13.95 -12.85
C SER A 97 4.49 14.90 -12.32
N LEU A 98 3.98 14.62 -11.14
CA LEU A 98 3.20 15.54 -10.33
C LEU A 98 4.13 16.53 -9.65
N LYS A 99 3.64 17.73 -9.37
CA LYS A 99 4.41 18.79 -8.68
C LYS A 99 3.64 19.33 -7.49
N ALA A 100 4.37 19.72 -6.46
CA ALA A 100 3.81 20.46 -5.35
C ALA A 100 3.10 21.73 -5.84
N GLY A 101 1.88 21.96 -5.36
CA GLY A 101 1.00 23.03 -5.78
C GLY A 101 0.04 22.69 -6.94
N ASP A 102 0.22 21.55 -7.61
CA ASP A 102 -0.70 21.11 -8.65
C ASP A 102 -2.12 20.90 -8.08
N LYS A 103 -3.13 21.35 -8.82
CA LYS A 103 -4.51 20.90 -8.64
C LYS A 103 -4.67 19.59 -9.39
N VAL A 104 -5.23 18.61 -8.73
CA VAL A 104 -5.31 17.24 -9.22
C VAL A 104 -6.70 16.66 -8.98
N ILE A 105 -7.06 15.71 -9.83
CA ILE A 105 -8.27 14.90 -9.66
C ILE A 105 -7.90 13.42 -9.74
N ARG A 106 -8.40 12.62 -8.82
CA ARG A 106 -8.34 11.16 -8.86
C ARG A 106 -9.70 10.61 -9.26
N ILE A 107 -9.76 9.91 -10.38
CA ILE A 107 -10.94 9.18 -10.84
C ILE A 107 -10.69 7.71 -10.53
N SER A 108 -11.50 7.16 -9.64
CA SER A 108 -11.42 5.76 -9.22
C SER A 108 -12.58 4.97 -9.85
N ARG A 109 -12.30 3.74 -10.30
CA ARG A 109 -13.32 2.84 -10.86
C ARG A 109 -13.11 1.43 -10.34
N ILE A 110 -14.14 0.76 -9.88
CA ILE A 110 -14.11 -0.68 -9.63
C ILE A 110 -14.07 -1.39 -10.98
N LYS A 111 -12.91 -1.99 -11.29
CA LYS A 111 -12.64 -2.61 -12.58
C LYS A 111 -13.13 -4.05 -12.63
N ASP A 112 -12.94 -4.79 -11.54
CA ASP A 112 -13.28 -6.20 -11.44
C ASP A 112 -13.53 -6.61 -10.00
N ILE A 113 -14.39 -7.61 -9.82
CA ILE A 113 -14.62 -8.31 -8.56
C ILE A 113 -14.59 -9.80 -8.85
N SER A 114 -13.76 -10.56 -8.15
CA SER A 114 -13.66 -12.00 -8.32
C SER A 114 -13.61 -12.75 -7.00
N VAL A 115 -14.22 -13.94 -6.96
CA VAL A 115 -14.25 -14.82 -5.80
C VAL A 115 -13.37 -16.04 -6.11
N LYS A 116 -12.47 -16.39 -5.18
CA LYS A 116 -11.61 -17.57 -5.30
C LYS A 116 -11.71 -18.41 -4.04
N GLN A 117 -11.76 -19.71 -4.21
CA GLN A 117 -11.61 -20.65 -3.11
C GLN A 117 -10.12 -20.96 -2.91
N GLY A 118 -9.59 -20.47 -1.78
CA GLY A 118 -8.21 -20.73 -1.37
C GLY A 118 -8.13 -21.88 -0.37
N LYS A 119 -6.91 -22.30 -0.05
CA LYS A 119 -6.67 -23.33 0.99
C LYS A 119 -7.18 -22.93 2.38
N THR A 120 -7.26 -21.63 2.65
CA THR A 120 -7.67 -21.06 3.95
C THR A 120 -9.07 -20.46 3.93
N GLY A 121 -9.90 -20.78 2.94
CA GLY A 121 -11.27 -20.28 2.80
C GLY A 121 -11.49 -19.40 1.58
N THR A 122 -12.65 -18.74 1.57
CA THR A 122 -13.05 -17.85 0.49
C THR A 122 -12.26 -16.55 0.49
N LEU A 123 -11.81 -16.15 -0.68
CA LEU A 123 -11.14 -14.87 -0.93
C LEU A 123 -11.98 -14.08 -1.95
N VAL A 124 -12.26 -12.81 -1.65
CA VAL A 124 -12.88 -11.89 -2.61
C VAL A 124 -11.85 -10.84 -2.98
N PHE A 125 -11.57 -10.73 -4.27
CA PHE A 125 -10.68 -9.73 -4.84
C PHE A 125 -11.49 -8.60 -5.43
N VAL A 126 -11.12 -7.36 -5.13
CA VAL A 126 -11.65 -6.15 -5.75
C VAL A 126 -10.48 -5.41 -6.40
N ASN A 127 -10.51 -5.29 -7.71
CA ASN A 127 -9.55 -4.46 -8.44
C ASN A 127 -10.14 -3.07 -8.65
N VAL A 128 -9.42 -2.05 -8.16
CA VAL A 128 -9.79 -0.64 -8.32
C VAL A 128 -8.74 0.05 -9.19
N ALA A 129 -9.17 0.60 -10.31
CA ALA A 129 -8.32 1.42 -11.17
C ALA A 129 -8.47 2.90 -10.79
N HIS A 130 -7.35 3.61 -10.73
CA HIS A 130 -7.28 5.05 -10.47
C HIS A 130 -6.56 5.75 -11.63
N GLU A 131 -7.14 6.84 -12.11
CA GLU A 131 -6.49 7.80 -12.99
C GLU A 131 -6.26 9.08 -12.20
N ILE A 132 -5.01 9.52 -12.10
CA ILE A 132 -4.65 10.80 -11.47
C ILE A 132 -4.27 11.77 -12.56
N LYS A 133 -5.02 12.87 -12.64
CA LYS A 133 -4.85 13.94 -13.62
C LYS A 133 -4.46 15.23 -12.92
N ALA A 134 -3.52 15.95 -13.51
CA ALA A 134 -3.16 17.33 -13.16
C ALA A 134 -3.50 18.25 -14.36
N ASN A 135 -3.28 19.55 -14.23
CA ASN A 135 -3.48 20.50 -15.33
C ASN A 135 -2.68 20.11 -16.60
N SER A 136 -1.55 19.41 -16.44
CA SER A 136 -0.72 18.89 -17.53
C SER A 136 -1.31 17.66 -18.22
N GLY A 137 -2.43 17.13 -17.76
CA GLY A 137 -3.10 15.91 -18.23
C GLY A 137 -2.88 14.71 -17.33
N LEU A 138 -3.10 13.50 -17.87
CA LEU A 138 -2.95 12.24 -17.16
C LEU A 138 -1.51 12.06 -16.67
N ALA A 139 -1.35 11.91 -15.36
CA ALA A 139 -0.05 11.77 -14.68
C ALA A 139 0.24 10.33 -14.23
N ILE A 140 -0.72 9.69 -13.59
CA ILE A 140 -0.55 8.32 -13.04
C ILE A 140 -1.78 7.48 -13.40
N ILE A 141 -1.53 6.24 -13.80
CA ILE A 141 -2.53 5.17 -13.79
C ILE A 141 -2.09 4.19 -12.72
N GLU A 142 -3.00 3.82 -11.84
CA GLU A 142 -2.74 2.90 -10.74
C GLU A 142 -3.87 1.88 -10.66
N GLU A 143 -3.54 0.61 -10.41
CA GLU A 143 -4.51 -0.42 -10.10
C GLU A 143 -4.21 -1.00 -8.71
N HIS A 144 -5.22 -1.01 -7.84
CA HIS A 144 -5.17 -1.63 -6.51
C HIS A 144 -5.84 -2.99 -6.52
N ASP A 145 -5.17 -4.00 -5.96
CA ASP A 145 -5.76 -5.30 -5.66
C ASP A 145 -6.08 -5.35 -4.16
N ILE A 146 -7.35 -5.22 -3.83
CA ILE A 146 -7.87 -5.36 -2.46
C ILE A 146 -8.37 -6.78 -2.28
N VAL A 147 -7.97 -7.44 -1.20
CA VAL A 147 -8.39 -8.80 -0.87
C VAL A 147 -9.17 -8.80 0.44
N TYR A 148 -10.32 -9.43 0.41
CA TYR A 148 -11.13 -9.72 1.59
C TYR A 148 -11.04 -11.21 1.91
N ARG A 149 -10.93 -11.56 3.20
CA ARG A 149 -10.81 -12.93 3.67
C ARG A 149 -11.41 -13.10 5.07
N ASP A 150 -11.71 -14.35 5.42
CA ASP A 150 -12.10 -14.71 6.77
C ASP A 150 -10.94 -14.58 7.77
N ASN A 151 -11.32 -14.56 9.05
CA ASN A 151 -10.36 -14.75 10.12
C ASN A 151 -9.72 -16.15 10.00
N PRO A 152 -8.43 -16.29 10.31
CA PRO A 152 -7.80 -17.61 10.36
C PRO A 152 -8.52 -18.46 11.41
N ASN A 153 -8.92 -19.67 11.04
CA ASN A 153 -9.44 -20.63 12.01
C ASN A 153 -8.34 -20.97 13.02
N SER A 154 -8.64 -20.92 14.31
CA SER A 154 -7.70 -21.26 15.39
C SER A 154 -7.20 -22.71 15.32
N SER A 155 -7.87 -23.58 14.54
CA SER A 155 -7.51 -24.98 14.28
C SER A 155 -6.81 -25.20 12.93
N ALA A 156 -6.55 -24.13 12.17
CA ALA A 156 -5.91 -24.28 10.87
C ALA A 156 -4.44 -24.68 11.01
N THR A 157 -4.00 -25.60 10.16
CA THR A 157 -2.58 -25.93 9.97
C THR A 157 -1.77 -24.64 9.81
N PRO A 158 -0.59 -24.54 10.44
CA PRO A 158 0.28 -23.40 10.27
C PRO A 158 0.41 -23.04 8.78
N PRO A 159 0.44 -21.76 8.42
CA PRO A 159 0.63 -21.38 7.01
C PRO A 159 1.90 -22.07 6.48
N PRO A 160 1.91 -22.47 5.19
CA PRO A 160 3.09 -23.07 4.59
C PRO A 160 4.32 -22.19 4.82
N PRO A 161 5.52 -22.78 4.92
CA PRO A 161 6.73 -22.01 5.13
C PRO A 161 6.83 -20.92 4.07
N THR A 162 7.12 -19.72 4.51
CA THR A 162 7.25 -18.54 3.68
C THR A 162 8.41 -18.74 2.71
N LYS A 163 8.21 -18.38 1.45
CA LYS A 163 9.29 -18.48 0.45
C LYS A 163 10.40 -17.50 0.83
N LYS A 164 11.63 -17.95 0.70
CA LYS A 164 12.82 -17.08 0.71
C LYS A 164 13.03 -16.46 -0.66
N SER A 165 13.77 -15.37 -0.71
CA SER A 165 14.26 -14.88 -1.99
C SER A 165 15.30 -15.86 -2.55
N GLU A 166 15.18 -16.18 -3.84
CA GLU A 166 16.17 -16.96 -4.57
C GLU A 166 17.18 -16.04 -5.29
N ILE A 167 16.98 -14.71 -5.16
CA ILE A 167 17.78 -13.69 -5.84
C ILE A 167 18.72 -13.06 -4.81
N GLU A 168 20.03 -13.07 -5.09
CA GLU A 168 21.00 -12.30 -4.33
C GLU A 168 20.87 -10.81 -4.65
N PRO A 169 20.82 -9.92 -3.65
CA PRO A 169 20.68 -8.49 -3.88
C PRO A 169 22.02 -7.86 -4.32
N ASP A 170 21.95 -6.97 -5.31
CA ASP A 170 23.07 -6.06 -5.61
C ASP A 170 23.16 -4.90 -4.59
N PHE A 171 21.99 -4.50 -4.03
CA PHE A 171 21.89 -3.52 -2.95
C PHE A 171 20.97 -4.02 -1.86
N SER A 172 21.39 -3.82 -0.61
CA SER A 172 20.53 -4.12 0.53
C SER A 172 20.77 -3.13 1.67
N GLU A 173 19.70 -2.80 2.38
CA GLU A 173 19.71 -1.92 3.56
C GLU A 173 18.85 -2.56 4.65
N ILE A 174 19.30 -2.51 5.90
CA ILE A 174 18.51 -2.90 7.07
C ILE A 174 17.68 -1.70 7.50
N PHE A 175 16.40 -1.91 7.71
CA PHE A 175 15.48 -0.89 8.18
C PHE A 175 14.83 -1.35 9.50
N GLU A 176 14.85 -0.48 10.49
CA GLU A 176 14.26 -0.72 11.81
C GLU A 176 12.93 0.03 11.92
N PRO A 177 11.80 -0.69 11.85
CA PRO A 177 10.49 -0.09 12.06
C PRO A 177 10.25 0.15 13.56
N ASP A 178 9.55 1.22 13.88
CA ASP A 178 9.12 1.51 15.25
C ASP A 178 7.67 2.04 15.28
N PRO A 179 6.99 1.99 16.44
CA PRO A 179 5.61 2.43 16.55
C PRO A 179 5.40 3.92 16.20
N VAL A 180 6.41 4.77 16.41
CA VAL A 180 6.31 6.20 16.09
C VAL A 180 6.28 6.43 14.59
N LEU A 181 7.14 5.72 13.84
CA LEU A 181 7.12 5.72 12.38
C LEU A 181 5.76 5.29 11.85
N LEU A 182 5.22 4.18 12.35
CA LEU A 182 3.93 3.65 11.90
C LEU A 182 2.79 4.62 12.20
N PHE A 183 2.76 5.21 13.40
CA PHE A 183 1.78 6.24 13.74
C PHE A 183 1.89 7.48 12.83
N ARG A 184 3.10 7.98 12.59
CA ARG A 184 3.33 9.14 11.71
C ARG A 184 2.87 8.86 10.28
N TYR A 185 3.14 7.67 9.77
CA TYR A 185 2.68 7.27 8.43
C TYR A 185 1.15 7.13 8.37
N SER A 186 0.52 6.51 9.39
CA SER A 186 -0.94 6.48 9.51
C SER A 186 -1.55 7.88 9.55
N ALA A 187 -0.96 8.80 10.31
CA ALA A 187 -1.43 10.19 10.40
C ALA A 187 -1.29 10.94 9.07
N LEU A 188 -0.18 10.75 8.35
CA LEU A 188 0.08 11.38 7.05
C LEU A 188 -0.84 10.89 5.94
N THR A 189 -1.23 9.61 5.98
CA THR A 189 -2.12 8.99 5.00
C THR A 189 -3.57 8.92 5.47
N PHE A 190 -3.88 9.50 6.63
CA PHE A 190 -5.17 9.43 7.32
C PHE A 190 -5.70 7.98 7.45
N ASN A 191 -4.79 7.04 7.60
CA ASN A 191 -5.10 5.61 7.72
C ASN A 191 -5.42 5.24 9.16
N GLY A 192 -6.70 5.07 9.46
CA GLY A 192 -7.20 4.71 10.79
C GLY A 192 -7.15 3.21 11.12
N HIS A 193 -6.58 2.34 10.27
CA HIS A 193 -6.56 0.90 10.51
C HIS A 193 -5.72 0.56 11.75
N ARG A 194 -6.38 0.04 12.77
CA ARG A 194 -5.82 -0.17 14.12
C ARG A 194 -4.62 -1.11 14.16
N ILE A 195 -4.46 -2.01 13.20
CA ILE A 195 -3.32 -2.95 13.16
C ILE A 195 -1.96 -2.26 13.06
N HIS A 196 -1.94 -0.98 12.68
CA HIS A 196 -0.70 -0.23 12.49
C HIS A 196 -0.27 0.61 13.71
N TYR A 197 -1.18 0.84 14.68
CA TYR A 197 -0.88 1.73 15.82
C TYR A 197 -1.48 1.28 17.16
N ASP A 198 -2.43 0.35 17.16
CA ASP A 198 -3.08 -0.13 18.37
C ASP A 198 -2.59 -1.55 18.69
N ARG A 199 -1.59 -1.63 19.56
CA ARG A 199 -0.93 -2.90 19.92
C ARG A 199 -1.90 -3.89 20.57
N ASP A 200 -2.76 -3.42 21.47
CA ASP A 200 -3.73 -4.29 22.15
C ASP A 200 -4.71 -4.89 21.16
N TYR A 201 -5.21 -4.09 20.22
CA TYR A 201 -6.10 -4.56 19.19
C TYR A 201 -5.43 -5.59 18.27
N VAL A 202 -4.24 -5.28 17.75
CA VAL A 202 -3.56 -6.15 16.80
C VAL A 202 -3.14 -7.49 17.41
N THR A 203 -2.82 -7.52 18.72
CA THR A 203 -2.40 -8.74 19.40
C THR A 203 -3.59 -9.56 19.92
N HIS A 204 -4.56 -8.94 20.58
CA HIS A 204 -5.65 -9.65 21.24
C HIS A 204 -6.86 -9.87 20.34
N VAL A 205 -7.12 -9.00 19.35
CA VAL A 205 -8.27 -9.11 18.46
C VAL A 205 -7.87 -9.74 17.12
N GLU A 206 -6.77 -9.26 16.52
CA GLU A 206 -6.30 -9.78 15.22
C GLU A 206 -5.38 -10.99 15.34
N GLY A 207 -4.77 -11.22 16.52
CA GLY A 207 -3.89 -12.35 16.79
C GLY A 207 -2.51 -12.27 16.14
N TYR A 208 -2.06 -11.07 15.78
CA TYR A 208 -0.70 -10.86 15.28
C TYR A 208 0.29 -10.62 16.43
N PRO A 209 1.59 -10.90 16.24
CA PRO A 209 2.59 -10.75 17.31
C PRO A 209 2.92 -9.29 17.64
N GLY A 210 2.64 -8.35 16.76
CA GLY A 210 2.98 -6.93 16.90
C GLY A 210 2.29 -6.06 15.87
N LEU A 211 2.61 -4.75 15.85
CA LEU A 211 2.07 -3.82 14.87
C LEU A 211 2.56 -4.19 13.47
N ILE A 212 1.67 -4.13 12.51
CA ILE A 212 1.99 -4.44 11.11
C ILE A 212 2.52 -3.18 10.42
N VAL A 213 3.65 -3.29 9.75
CA VAL A 213 4.17 -2.23 8.88
C VAL A 213 3.25 -2.10 7.67
N HIS A 214 2.84 -0.88 7.34
CA HIS A 214 1.93 -0.63 6.22
C HIS A 214 2.52 -1.14 4.90
N GLY A 215 1.74 -1.90 4.13
CA GLY A 215 2.15 -2.32 2.78
C GLY A 215 2.56 -1.14 1.88
N PRO A 216 1.79 -0.03 1.83
CA PRO A 216 2.20 1.19 1.13
C PRO A 216 3.51 1.80 1.62
N LEU A 217 3.80 1.76 2.93
CA LEU A 217 5.09 2.23 3.46
C LEU A 217 6.25 1.35 2.96
N LEU A 218 6.09 0.02 2.96
CA LEU A 218 7.08 -0.90 2.41
C LEU A 218 7.35 -0.62 0.93
N ALA A 219 6.29 -0.44 0.12
CA ALA A 219 6.42 -0.10 -1.30
C ALA A 219 7.11 1.26 -1.51
N THR A 220 6.79 2.25 -0.67
CA THR A 220 7.43 3.58 -0.69
C THR A 220 8.92 3.47 -0.36
N LEU A 221 9.28 2.72 0.67
CA LEU A 221 10.68 2.50 1.06
C LEU A 221 11.47 1.79 -0.05
N LEU A 222 10.88 0.76 -0.68
CA LEU A 222 11.51 0.06 -1.81
C LEU A 222 11.87 1.02 -2.93
N ILE A 223 10.89 1.79 -3.41
CA ILE A 223 11.10 2.67 -4.55
C ILE A 223 12.00 3.86 -4.21
N ASP A 224 11.90 4.38 -2.98
CA ASP A 224 12.71 5.49 -2.51
C ASP A 224 14.21 5.10 -2.43
N ARG A 225 14.53 3.94 -1.83
CA ARG A 225 15.91 3.45 -1.75
C ARG A 225 16.47 3.10 -3.14
N PHE A 226 15.65 2.49 -3.98
CA PHE A 226 16.04 2.22 -5.36
C PHE A 226 16.36 3.51 -6.14
N GLN A 227 15.52 4.54 -6.05
CA GLN A 227 15.75 5.81 -6.72
C GLN A 227 16.97 6.57 -6.18
N LYS A 228 17.25 6.51 -4.87
CA LYS A 228 18.48 7.10 -4.29
C LYS A 228 19.75 6.48 -4.86
N ASN A 229 19.75 5.18 -5.11
CA ASN A 229 20.87 4.48 -5.73
C ASN A 229 20.92 4.67 -7.26
N ASN A 230 19.85 5.20 -7.88
CA ASN A 230 19.67 5.33 -9.33
C ASN A 230 19.11 6.71 -9.70
N MET A 231 19.71 7.79 -9.22
CA MET A 231 19.19 9.17 -9.31
C MET A 231 18.90 9.66 -10.74
N ASN A 232 19.58 9.09 -11.74
CA ASN A 232 19.42 9.48 -13.14
C ASN A 232 18.29 8.72 -13.85
N LEU A 233 17.67 7.74 -13.19
CA LEU A 233 16.61 6.94 -13.78
C LEU A 233 15.23 7.52 -13.46
N ARG A 234 14.35 7.44 -14.46
CA ARG A 234 12.93 7.74 -14.30
C ARG A 234 12.14 6.43 -14.26
N ILE A 235 11.43 6.20 -13.17
CA ILE A 235 10.49 5.08 -13.09
C ILE A 235 9.31 5.33 -14.01
N GLN A 236 9.07 4.43 -14.96
CA GLN A 236 7.93 4.46 -15.87
C GLN A 236 6.79 3.57 -15.38
N ASN A 237 7.14 2.39 -14.90
CA ASN A 237 6.20 1.43 -14.35
C ASN A 237 6.75 0.88 -13.04
N PHE A 238 5.84 0.54 -12.15
CA PHE A 238 6.15 -0.11 -10.89
C PHE A 238 5.00 -1.05 -10.54
N GLU A 239 5.32 -2.23 -10.06
CA GLU A 239 4.31 -3.14 -9.52
C GLU A 239 4.84 -3.75 -8.23
N PHE A 240 3.95 -4.04 -7.29
CA PHE A 240 4.32 -4.80 -6.11
C PHE A 240 3.23 -5.76 -5.68
N LYS A 241 3.63 -6.78 -4.97
CA LYS A 241 2.76 -7.76 -4.34
C LYS A 241 3.19 -7.99 -2.90
N ALA A 242 2.27 -7.79 -1.96
CA ALA A 242 2.42 -8.16 -0.57
C ALA A 242 2.26 -9.69 -0.44
N LEU A 243 3.18 -10.34 0.26
CA LEU A 243 3.24 -11.79 0.42
C LEU A 243 3.08 -12.20 1.88
N ASN A 244 3.81 -11.54 2.78
CA ASN A 244 3.78 -11.77 4.22
C ASN A 244 3.78 -10.45 4.98
N PRO A 245 3.16 -10.38 6.16
CA PRO A 245 3.23 -9.18 6.99
C PRO A 245 4.65 -8.98 7.54
N VAL A 246 5.06 -7.71 7.65
CA VAL A 246 6.24 -7.27 8.39
C VAL A 246 5.77 -6.64 9.68
N PHE A 247 6.42 -6.98 10.80
CA PHE A 247 6.06 -6.49 12.14
C PHE A 247 7.11 -5.50 12.65
N ASP A 248 6.67 -4.59 13.52
CA ASP A 248 7.54 -3.59 14.17
C ASP A 248 8.49 -4.17 15.23
N LEU A 249 8.47 -5.48 15.44
CA LEU A 249 9.25 -6.18 16.46
C LEU A 249 10.69 -6.45 16.08
N ASN A 250 10.99 -6.47 14.79
CA ASN A 250 12.29 -6.83 14.26
C ASN A 250 12.63 -5.97 13.03
N PRO A 251 13.93 -5.73 12.76
CA PRO A 251 14.34 -5.12 11.53
C PRO A 251 13.98 -5.98 10.32
N PHE A 252 13.85 -5.34 9.17
CA PHE A 252 13.66 -6.00 7.89
C PHE A 252 14.69 -5.48 6.87
N LYS A 253 14.89 -6.22 5.79
CA LYS A 253 15.83 -5.87 4.75
C LYS A 253 15.10 -5.36 3.51
N ILE A 254 15.54 -4.22 3.00
CA ILE A 254 15.15 -3.65 1.71
C ILE A 254 16.19 -4.06 0.70
N CYS A 255 15.78 -4.76 -0.36
CA CYS A 255 16.69 -5.35 -1.33
C CYS A 255 16.36 -4.92 -2.75
N SER A 256 17.37 -4.83 -3.62
CA SER A 256 17.17 -4.66 -5.06
C SER A 256 18.31 -5.27 -5.89
N THR A 257 17.96 -5.68 -7.11
CA THR A 257 18.97 -5.91 -8.15
C THR A 257 19.41 -4.60 -8.78
N LYS A 258 20.52 -4.63 -9.53
CA LYS A 258 20.82 -3.60 -10.54
C LYS A 258 19.75 -3.60 -11.63
N VAL A 259 19.70 -2.50 -12.39
CA VAL A 259 18.91 -2.45 -13.62
C VAL A 259 19.55 -3.32 -14.68
N GLY A 260 18.79 -4.28 -15.18
CA GLY A 260 19.23 -5.14 -16.28
C GLY A 260 19.19 -4.47 -17.65
N ASP A 261 19.65 -5.18 -18.67
CA ASP A 261 19.66 -4.72 -20.06
C ASP A 261 18.23 -4.51 -20.63
N ASP A 262 17.25 -5.15 -20.01
CA ASP A 262 15.81 -4.98 -20.30
C ASP A 262 15.18 -3.75 -19.64
N ASN A 263 15.99 -2.91 -18.98
CA ASN A 263 15.57 -1.74 -18.20
C ASN A 263 14.64 -2.08 -17.03
N LYS A 264 14.81 -3.26 -16.43
CA LYS A 264 14.05 -3.69 -15.25
C LYS A 264 14.97 -3.97 -14.07
N ALA A 265 14.41 -3.82 -12.88
CA ALA A 265 15.02 -4.25 -11.63
C ALA A 265 13.97 -4.98 -10.79
N THR A 266 14.41 -5.95 -10.00
CA THR A 266 13.57 -6.61 -8.99
C THR A 266 13.90 -6.03 -7.63
N LEU A 267 12.85 -5.62 -6.90
CA LEU A 267 12.95 -5.11 -5.54
C LEU A 267 12.18 -6.03 -4.60
N TRP A 268 12.64 -6.18 -3.36
CA TRP A 268 11.90 -6.98 -2.39
C TRP A 268 12.20 -6.61 -0.94
N ILE A 269 11.29 -7.01 -0.05
CA ILE A 269 11.45 -6.93 1.39
C ILE A 269 11.60 -8.34 1.95
N GLU A 270 12.58 -8.53 2.81
CA GLU A 270 12.78 -9.73 3.62
C GLU A 270 12.62 -9.38 5.10
N ASP A 271 11.93 -10.24 5.87
CA ASP A 271 11.92 -10.14 7.32
C ASP A 271 13.27 -10.59 7.94
N HIS A 272 13.38 -10.52 9.26
CA HIS A 272 14.57 -10.91 10.03
C HIS A 272 14.92 -12.42 9.92
N GLN A 273 14.01 -13.25 9.38
CA GLN A 273 14.21 -14.68 9.12
C GLN A 273 14.46 -14.95 7.62
N HIS A 274 14.67 -13.91 6.83
CA HIS A 274 14.83 -13.97 5.37
C HIS A 274 13.60 -14.48 4.63
N ASN A 275 12.40 -14.36 5.19
CA ASN A 275 11.18 -14.64 4.47
C ASN A 275 10.81 -13.47 3.56
N LEU A 276 10.40 -13.78 2.34
CA LEU A 276 9.97 -12.79 1.36
C LEU A 276 8.61 -12.19 1.78
N CYS A 277 8.59 -10.90 2.10
CA CYS A 277 7.40 -10.19 2.58
C CYS A 277 6.73 -9.36 1.49
N MET A 278 7.50 -8.77 0.60
CA MET A 278 7.00 -8.02 -0.56
C MET A 278 7.94 -8.25 -1.74
N ARG A 279 7.38 -8.31 -2.95
CA ARG A 279 8.14 -8.33 -4.20
C ARG A 279 7.62 -7.22 -5.11
N ALA A 280 8.54 -6.54 -5.75
CA ALA A 280 8.25 -5.46 -6.66
C ALA A 280 9.13 -5.52 -7.92
#